data_ac190e6251a913d12b31a3dbb8ac5390
#
_entry.id   ac190e6251a913d12b31a3dbb8ac5390
#
_cell.length_a   1.000
_cell.length_b   1.000
_cell.length_c   1.000
_cell.angle_alpha   90.00
_cell.angle_beta   90.00
_cell.angle_gamma   90.00
#
_symmetry.space_group_name_H-M   'P 1'
#
loop_
_entity.id
_entity.type
_entity.pdbx_description
1 polymer ?
#
loop_
_entity_poly.entity_id
_entity_poly.type
_entity_poly.pdbx_seq_one_letter_code
_entity_poly.pdbx_strand_id
1 'polypeptide(L)'
;MQENNYLKYYRDTLYFFRDNYNLKVSDIEFLFFIYDLKYFTGGYIANNYPCSRTFLVYNMPDLKNKGYIAIYQERAQNRARKYMISHRGKLLITRLYNILEKKEDKM
;
A
#
# COMPACT_ATOMS: atom_id res chain seq x y z
N MET A 1 -16.50 -22.52 -16.70
CA MET A 1 -16.24 -22.19 -15.29
C MET A 1 -16.71 -20.79 -14.99
N GLN A 2 -17.52 -20.64 -13.99
CA GLN A 2 -18.01 -19.30 -13.63
C GLN A 2 -16.93 -18.54 -12.87
N GLU A 3 -16.77 -17.27 -13.20
CA GLU A 3 -15.84 -16.40 -12.49
C GLU A 3 -16.37 -16.16 -11.08
N ASN A 4 -15.47 -16.16 -10.11
CA ASN A 4 -15.80 -15.83 -8.73
C ASN A 4 -16.17 -14.35 -8.65
N ASN A 5 -17.41 -14.05 -8.27
CA ASN A 5 -17.92 -12.68 -8.24
C ASN A 5 -17.12 -11.82 -7.23
N TYR A 6 -16.67 -12.40 -6.13
CA TYR A 6 -15.89 -11.65 -5.16
C TYR A 6 -14.53 -11.24 -5.73
N LEU A 7 -13.85 -12.16 -6.43
CA LEU A 7 -12.55 -11.84 -7.03
C LEU A 7 -12.69 -10.78 -8.10
N LYS A 8 -13.74 -10.85 -8.91
CA LYS A 8 -14.01 -9.82 -9.91
C LYS A 8 -14.24 -8.47 -9.25
N TYR A 9 -15.06 -8.46 -8.21
CA TYR A 9 -15.36 -7.23 -7.47
C TYR A 9 -14.10 -6.65 -6.84
N TYR A 10 -13.26 -7.49 -6.26
CA TYR A 10 -12.00 -7.07 -5.66
C TYR A 10 -11.11 -6.40 -6.71
N ARG A 11 -10.95 -7.04 -7.86
CA ARG A 11 -10.16 -6.49 -8.96
C ARG A 11 -10.71 -5.16 -9.46
N ASP A 12 -12.01 -5.10 -9.68
CA ASP A 12 -12.66 -3.88 -10.19
C ASP A 12 -12.53 -2.73 -9.18
N THR A 13 -12.61 -3.04 -7.90
CA THR A 13 -12.43 -2.05 -6.83
C THR A 13 -11.01 -1.51 -6.83
N LEU A 14 -10.00 -2.39 -6.97
CA LEU A 14 -8.62 -1.96 -7.06
C LEU A 14 -8.39 -1.04 -8.27
N TYR A 15 -8.97 -1.38 -9.41
CA TYR A 15 -8.84 -0.57 -10.61
C TYR A 15 -9.52 0.79 -10.45
N PHE A 16 -10.67 0.82 -9.78
CA PHE A 16 -11.34 2.08 -9.47
C PHE A 16 -10.44 2.98 -8.62
N PHE A 17 -9.81 2.43 -7.60
CA PHE A 17 -8.91 3.19 -6.74
C PHE A 17 -7.66 3.63 -7.49
N ARG A 18 -7.12 2.75 -8.35
CA ARG A 18 -5.98 3.11 -9.20
C ARG A 18 -6.30 4.35 -10.03
N ASP A 19 -7.44 4.34 -10.70
CA ASP A 19 -7.78 5.40 -11.64
C ASP A 19 -8.16 6.70 -10.93
N ASN A 20 -8.78 6.61 -9.75
CA ASN A 20 -9.25 7.78 -9.02
C ASN A 20 -8.21 8.41 -8.11
N TYR A 21 -7.18 7.66 -7.72
CA TYR A 21 -6.15 8.17 -6.81
C TYR A 21 -4.77 8.24 -7.46
N ASN A 22 -4.70 7.97 -8.76
CA ASN A 22 -3.43 8.01 -9.51
C ASN A 22 -2.38 7.11 -8.88
N LEU A 23 -2.77 5.89 -8.56
CA LEU A 23 -1.91 4.88 -7.97
C LEU A 23 -1.90 3.65 -8.87
N LYS A 24 -0.79 2.91 -8.84
CA LYS A 24 -0.75 1.59 -9.47
C LYS A 24 -1.36 0.57 -8.51
N VAL A 25 -1.87 -0.53 -9.05
CA VAL A 25 -2.38 -1.62 -8.19
C VAL A 25 -1.28 -2.11 -7.24
N SER A 26 -0.03 -2.20 -7.73
CA SER A 26 1.09 -2.60 -6.88
C SER A 26 1.32 -1.63 -5.72
N ASP A 27 1.07 -0.34 -5.92
CA ASP A 27 1.18 0.65 -4.84
C ASP A 27 0.12 0.41 -3.77
N ILE A 28 -1.11 0.11 -4.19
CA ILE A 28 -2.20 -0.18 -3.26
C ILE A 28 -1.89 -1.44 -2.45
N GLU A 29 -1.39 -2.47 -3.11
CA GLU A 29 -1.02 -3.72 -2.43
C GLU A 29 0.12 -3.48 -1.43
N PHE A 30 1.09 -2.63 -1.78
CA PHE A 30 2.16 -2.27 -0.87
C PHE A 30 1.61 -1.54 0.37
N LEU A 31 0.68 -0.61 0.17
CA LEU A 31 0.06 0.10 1.30
C LEU A 31 -0.71 -0.86 2.21
N PHE A 32 -1.36 -1.89 1.65
CA PHE A 32 -1.96 -2.94 2.46
C PHE A 32 -0.90 -3.62 3.34
N PHE A 33 0.24 -3.95 2.75
CA PHE A 33 1.29 -4.66 3.47
C PHE A 33 1.81 -3.85 4.66
N ILE A 34 2.00 -2.53 4.48
CA ILE A 34 2.58 -1.69 5.53
C ILE A 34 1.54 -1.13 6.50
N TYR A 35 0.25 -1.39 6.26
CA TYR A 35 -0.84 -0.77 7.03
C TYR A 35 -0.69 -0.99 8.53
N ASP A 36 -0.33 -2.22 8.93
CA ASP A 36 -0.23 -2.59 10.34
C ASP A 36 1.16 -2.36 10.93
N LEU A 37 2.12 -1.91 10.14
CA LEU A 37 3.47 -1.67 10.63
C LEU A 37 3.56 -0.29 11.26
N LYS A 38 4.14 -0.22 12.46
CA LYS A 38 4.39 1.05 13.12
C LYS A 38 5.39 1.87 12.30
N TYR A 39 6.44 1.22 11.84
CA TYR A 39 7.43 1.78 10.94
C TYR A 39 8.12 0.66 10.18
N PHE A 40 8.86 1.02 9.15
CA PHE A 40 9.63 0.04 8.38
C PHE A 40 10.84 0.72 7.77
N THR A 41 11.86 -0.08 7.43
CA THR A 41 13.04 0.36 6.68
C THR A 41 12.99 -0.21 5.27
N GLY A 42 13.80 0.36 4.38
CA GLY A 42 13.96 -0.23 3.04
C GLY A 42 14.46 -1.67 3.11
N GLY A 43 15.39 -1.94 4.06
CA GLY A 43 15.90 -3.29 4.24
C GLY A 43 14.84 -4.27 4.69
N TYR A 44 13.95 -3.86 5.58
CA TYR A 44 12.84 -4.70 6.01
C TYR A 44 11.96 -5.07 4.81
N ILE A 45 11.62 -4.09 3.99
CA ILE A 45 10.78 -4.33 2.81
C ILE A 45 11.50 -5.26 1.82
N ALA A 46 12.79 -5.03 1.58
CA ALA A 46 13.55 -5.87 0.66
C ALA A 46 13.56 -7.34 1.11
N ASN A 47 13.56 -7.60 2.42
CA ASN A 47 13.63 -8.95 2.95
C ASN A 47 12.27 -9.61 3.15
N ASN A 48 11.19 -8.83 3.29
CA ASN A 48 9.91 -9.37 3.72
C ASN A 48 8.76 -9.13 2.74
N TYR A 49 8.97 -8.32 1.73
CA TYR A 49 7.93 -8.03 0.74
C TYR A 49 8.43 -8.43 -0.65
N PRO A 50 7.65 -9.22 -1.40
CA PRO A 50 8.08 -9.68 -2.73
C PRO A 50 8.00 -8.53 -3.73
N CYS A 51 9.04 -7.73 -3.79
CA CYS A 51 9.12 -6.62 -4.74
C CYS A 51 10.49 -6.57 -5.37
N SER A 52 10.57 -5.90 -6.51
CA SER A 52 11.85 -5.68 -7.18
C SER A 52 12.59 -4.52 -6.53
N ARG A 53 13.90 -4.49 -6.76
CA ARG A 53 14.73 -3.36 -6.32
C ARG A 53 14.24 -2.06 -6.95
N THR A 54 13.75 -2.13 -8.18
CA THR A 54 13.18 -0.99 -8.89
C THR A 54 12.02 -0.37 -8.11
N PHE A 55 11.16 -1.22 -7.50
CA PHE A 55 10.07 -0.74 -6.67
C PHE A 55 10.58 0.14 -5.53
N LEU A 56 11.60 -0.34 -4.80
CA LEU A 56 12.15 0.42 -3.67
C LEU A 56 12.75 1.75 -4.11
N VAL A 57 13.42 1.76 -5.25
CA VAL A 57 14.10 2.96 -5.73
C VAL A 57 13.14 4.00 -6.27
N TYR A 58 12.09 3.59 -6.98
CA TYR A 58 11.21 4.52 -7.70
C TYR A 58 9.83 4.66 -7.07
N ASN A 59 9.23 3.57 -6.61
CA ASN A 59 7.85 3.61 -6.13
C ASN A 59 7.73 4.17 -4.71
N MET A 60 8.66 3.84 -3.82
CA MET A 60 8.61 4.36 -2.46
C MET A 60 8.75 5.89 -2.43
N PRO A 61 9.74 6.50 -3.12
CA PRO A 61 9.80 7.95 -3.18
C PRO A 61 8.56 8.58 -3.80
N ASP A 62 7.99 7.95 -4.83
CA ASP A 62 6.77 8.43 -5.46
C ASP A 62 5.59 8.43 -4.49
N LEU A 63 5.42 7.34 -3.74
CA LEU A 63 4.37 7.25 -2.72
C LEU A 63 4.55 8.28 -1.61
N LYS A 64 5.80 8.55 -1.23
CA LYS A 64 6.10 9.59 -0.27
C LYS A 64 5.71 10.97 -0.81
N ASN A 65 6.07 11.25 -2.06
CA ASN A 65 5.76 12.53 -2.69
C ASN A 65 4.25 12.73 -2.85
N LYS A 66 3.50 11.65 -3.06
CA LYS A 66 2.04 11.69 -3.14
C LYS A 66 1.38 11.75 -1.77
N GLY A 67 2.15 11.62 -0.69
CA GLY A 67 1.64 11.76 0.66
C GLY A 67 1.06 10.50 1.27
N TYR A 68 1.31 9.32 0.69
CA TYR A 68 0.78 8.06 1.21
C TYR A 68 1.71 7.38 2.21
N ILE A 69 3.01 7.69 2.17
CA ILE A 69 3.95 7.29 3.21
C ILE A 69 4.70 8.51 3.69
N ALA A 70 5.24 8.42 4.89
CA ALA A 70 5.95 9.53 5.53
C ALA A 70 7.21 9.00 6.19
N ILE A 71 8.08 9.93 6.58
CA ILE A 71 9.28 9.57 7.34
C ILE A 71 8.90 9.48 8.81
N TYR A 72 9.14 8.31 9.40
CA TYR A 72 8.93 8.08 10.82
C TYR A 72 10.11 8.60 11.63
N GLN A 73 11.33 8.33 11.15
CA GLN A 73 12.55 8.77 11.79
C GLN A 73 13.64 8.96 10.73
N GLU A 74 14.25 10.15 10.73
CA GLU A 74 15.33 10.44 9.79
C GLU A 74 16.55 9.59 10.07
N ARG A 75 17.39 9.49 9.02
CA ARG A 75 18.63 8.75 9.11
C ARG A 75 19.53 9.38 10.17
N ALA A 76 19.99 8.58 11.10
CA ALA A 76 20.95 8.97 12.13
C ALA A 76 22.17 8.06 12.03
N GLN A 77 23.20 8.36 12.80
CA GLN A 77 24.48 7.61 12.77
C GLN A 77 24.24 6.10 12.64
N ASN A 78 24.70 5.51 11.53
CA ASN A 78 24.66 4.07 11.27
C ASN A 78 23.27 3.44 11.32
N ARG A 79 22.20 4.25 11.35
CA ARG A 79 20.82 3.75 11.35
C ARG A 79 20.12 4.16 10.07
N ALA A 80 19.41 3.21 9.45
CA ALA A 80 18.64 3.49 8.28
C ALA A 80 17.44 4.39 8.61
N ARG A 81 17.02 5.19 7.63
CA ARG A 81 15.80 5.97 7.73
C ARG A 81 14.60 5.03 7.93
N LYS A 82 13.69 5.42 8.81
CA LYS A 82 12.46 4.68 9.05
C LYS A 82 11.29 5.41 8.41
N TYR A 83 10.43 4.64 7.79
CA TYR A 83 9.22 5.13 7.12
C TYR A 83 7.98 4.62 7.83
N MET A 84 6.85 5.23 7.54
CA MET A 84 5.56 4.77 8.04
C MET A 84 4.48 5.08 7.01
N ILE A 85 3.37 4.35 7.06
CA ILE A 85 2.20 4.74 6.30
C ILE A 85 1.68 6.05 6.88
N SER A 86 1.33 7.00 6.02
CA SER A 86 0.80 8.29 6.46
C SER A 86 -0.67 8.17 6.84
N HIS A 87 -1.21 9.22 7.48
CA HIS A 87 -2.64 9.29 7.76
C HIS A 87 -3.45 9.16 6.47
N ARG A 88 -3.02 9.83 5.41
CA ARG A 88 -3.66 9.74 4.09
C ARG A 88 -3.64 8.31 3.55
N GLY A 89 -2.51 7.62 3.72
CA GLY A 89 -2.41 6.23 3.30
C GLY A 89 -3.35 5.32 4.09
N LYS A 90 -3.43 5.53 5.39
CA LYS A 90 -4.34 4.76 6.24
C LYS A 90 -5.80 4.99 5.86
N LEU A 91 -6.18 6.22 5.58
CA LEU A 91 -7.55 6.53 5.16
C LEU A 91 -7.89 5.84 3.85
N LEU A 92 -6.96 5.84 2.89
CA LEU A 92 -7.18 5.16 1.61
C LEU A 92 -7.43 3.66 1.82
N ILE A 93 -6.58 3.02 2.59
CA ILE A 93 -6.68 1.57 2.80
C ILE A 93 -7.92 1.23 3.62
N THR A 94 -8.24 2.02 4.64
CA THR A 94 -9.45 1.81 5.44
C THR A 94 -10.69 1.91 4.57
N ARG A 95 -10.75 2.91 3.68
CA ARG A 95 -11.88 3.06 2.76
C ARG A 95 -12.01 1.87 1.83
N LEU A 96 -10.90 1.44 1.25
CA LEU A 96 -10.88 0.28 0.36
C LEU A 96 -11.32 -0.99 1.10
N TYR A 97 -10.78 -1.20 2.29
CA TYR A 97 -11.12 -2.36 3.10
C TYR A 97 -12.62 -2.38 3.43
N ASN A 98 -13.18 -1.24 3.82
CA ASN A 98 -14.59 -1.16 4.16
C ASN A 98 -15.50 -1.48 2.97
N ILE A 99 -15.12 -1.04 1.78
CA ILE A 99 -15.88 -1.35 0.56
C ILE A 99 -15.86 -2.86 0.29
N LEU A 100 -14.69 -3.48 0.39
CA LEU A 100 -14.53 -4.90 0.13
C LEU A 100 -15.27 -5.73 1.19
N GLU A 101 -15.19 -5.34 2.46
CA GLU A 101 -15.86 -6.04 3.56
C GLU A 101 -17.38 -5.99 3.39
N LYS A 102 -17.94 -4.85 3.03
CA LYS A 102 -19.37 -4.73 2.80
C LYS A 102 -19.86 -5.64 1.69
N LYS A 103 -19.08 -5.79 0.62
CA LYS A 103 -19.43 -6.68 -0.47
C LYS A 103 -19.38 -8.13 -0.03
N GLU A 104 -18.37 -8.49 0.76
CA GLU A 104 -18.24 -9.83 1.29
C GLU A 104 -19.43 -10.19 2.18
N ASP A 105 -19.86 -9.28 3.04
CA ASP A 105 -20.99 -9.48 3.93
C ASP A 105 -22.30 -9.71 3.19
N LYS A 106 -22.42 -9.12 2.00
CA LYS A 106 -23.63 -9.25 1.18
C LYS A 106 -23.65 -10.52 0.33
N MET A 107 -22.57 -11.19 0.22
CA MET A 107 -22.45 -12.41 -0.57
C MET A 107 -22.72 -13.62 0.32
#